data_9c35530f42dd6170f75f3140a7118ba5
#
_entry.id   9c35530f42dd6170f75f3140a7118ba5
#
_cell.length_a   1.000
_cell.length_b   1.000
_cell.length_c   1.000
_cell.angle_alpha   90.00
_cell.angle_beta   90.00
_cell.angle_gamma   90.00
#
_symmetry.space_group_name_H-M   'P 1'
#
loop_
_entity.id
_entity.type
_entity.pdbx_description
1 polymer ?
#
loop_
_entity_poly.entity_id
_entity_poly.type
_entity_poly.pdbx_seq_one_letter_code
_entity_poly.pdbx_strand_id
1 'polypeptide(L)'
;LHAGTIRSYIGIIRKFFDHVGKNYKYVTAQDITDYLAIRSYRDHISHNYKSTIYRYLCTFFSWAFKKRHIQDNIVDGVDKVKQIKRKKERLSDEEVEDIRDMLQTPKEKALFELMLSTGMRVGEISSLNVADVDLTHKRVTIFGQKTDTYRTGMLTPMAVKALKNYIGDRPGTDPLFLCDRAPHRRMKNAAIENMAKGMALRGGVTRIKATVHVYRKTFASVLYRKTGDVLLVSKLLGHAKPDMTVQYYLIDDIEE
;
A
#
# COMPACT_ATOMS: atom_id res chain seq x y z
N LEU A 1 16.44 -6.42 -3.63
CA LEU A 1 15.00 -6.43 -3.94
C LEU A 1 14.21 -7.06 -2.79
N HIS A 2 13.08 -6.44 -2.39
CA HIS A 2 12.20 -6.98 -1.36
C HIS A 2 11.58 -8.32 -1.81
N ALA A 3 11.46 -9.31 -0.88
CA ALA A 3 10.97 -10.65 -1.19
C ALA A 3 9.61 -10.69 -1.94
N GLY A 4 8.70 -9.75 -1.64
CA GLY A 4 7.42 -9.60 -2.35
C GLY A 4 7.60 -9.22 -3.81
N THR A 5 8.55 -8.34 -4.12
CA THR A 5 8.88 -7.94 -5.49
C THR A 5 9.46 -9.10 -6.27
N ILE A 6 10.38 -9.86 -5.65
CA ILE A 6 10.97 -11.06 -6.28
C ILE A 6 9.89 -12.07 -6.64
N ARG A 7 8.97 -12.39 -5.71
CA ARG A 7 7.84 -13.29 -5.96
C ARG A 7 6.97 -12.83 -7.12
N SER A 8 6.67 -11.53 -7.19
CA SER A 8 5.87 -10.96 -8.28
C SER A 8 6.58 -11.09 -9.63
N TYR A 9 7.89 -10.82 -9.69
CA TYR A 9 8.71 -11.01 -10.89
C TYR A 9 8.68 -12.46 -11.36
N ILE A 10 9.04 -13.39 -10.47
CA ILE A 10 9.06 -14.82 -10.78
C ILE A 10 7.68 -15.29 -11.25
N GLY A 11 6.61 -14.88 -10.56
CA GLY A 11 5.24 -15.28 -10.93
C GLY A 11 4.81 -14.79 -12.31
N ILE A 12 5.17 -13.55 -12.69
CA ILE A 12 4.83 -13.01 -14.00
C ILE A 12 5.68 -13.67 -15.10
N ILE A 13 6.99 -13.78 -14.90
CA ILE A 13 7.92 -14.37 -15.87
C ILE A 13 7.56 -15.84 -16.12
N ARG A 14 7.28 -16.61 -15.05
CA ARG A 14 6.87 -18.02 -15.19
C ARG A 14 5.59 -18.14 -16.04
N LYS A 15 4.54 -17.39 -15.71
CA LYS A 15 3.28 -17.41 -16.48
C LYS A 15 3.46 -17.02 -17.95
N PHE A 16 4.40 -16.14 -18.26
CA PHE A 16 4.75 -15.78 -19.60
C PHE A 16 5.38 -16.98 -20.35
N PHE A 17 6.40 -17.62 -19.77
CA PHE A 17 7.06 -18.77 -20.40
C PHE A 17 6.15 -20.00 -20.48
N ASP A 18 5.31 -20.24 -19.48
CA ASP A 18 4.28 -21.31 -19.53
C ASP A 18 3.31 -21.09 -20.70
N HIS A 19 2.98 -19.83 -21.01
CA HIS A 19 2.10 -19.49 -22.12
C HIS A 19 2.79 -19.61 -23.48
N VAL A 20 4.01 -19.08 -23.61
CA VAL A 20 4.73 -19.02 -24.89
C VAL A 20 5.30 -20.41 -25.28
N GLY A 21 5.66 -21.24 -24.30
CA GLY A 21 6.19 -22.58 -24.51
C GLY A 21 7.56 -22.63 -25.23
N LYS A 22 8.26 -21.47 -25.31
CA LYS A 22 9.56 -21.33 -25.93
C LYS A 22 10.69 -21.16 -24.96
N ASN A 23 11.90 -21.60 -25.30
CA ASN A 23 13.10 -21.21 -24.59
C ASN A 23 13.32 -19.69 -24.70
N TYR A 24 13.80 -19.05 -23.64
CA TYR A 24 14.01 -17.59 -23.61
C TYR A 24 14.87 -17.04 -24.78
N LYS A 25 15.75 -17.88 -25.35
CA LYS A 25 16.60 -17.52 -26.49
C LYS A 25 15.83 -17.33 -27.79
N TYR A 26 14.64 -17.94 -27.92
CA TYR A 26 13.81 -17.92 -29.13
C TYR A 26 12.54 -17.07 -28.98
N VAL A 27 12.42 -16.36 -27.87
CA VAL A 27 11.32 -15.43 -27.67
C VAL A 27 11.53 -14.18 -28.52
N THR A 28 10.47 -13.72 -29.18
CA THR A 28 10.44 -12.54 -30.02
C THR A 28 9.66 -11.39 -29.40
N ALA A 29 9.79 -10.18 -29.91
CA ALA A 29 8.97 -9.03 -29.55
C ALA A 29 7.46 -9.33 -29.75
N GLN A 30 7.12 -10.07 -30.82
CA GLN A 30 5.74 -10.46 -31.14
C GLN A 30 5.15 -11.38 -30.05
N ASP A 31 5.92 -12.33 -29.52
CA ASP A 31 5.46 -13.20 -28.41
C ASP A 31 5.05 -12.38 -27.16
N ILE A 32 5.79 -11.30 -26.86
CA ILE A 32 5.45 -10.42 -25.74
C ILE A 32 4.16 -9.65 -26.04
N THR A 33 4.04 -9.10 -27.24
CA THR A 33 2.88 -8.34 -27.71
C THR A 33 1.61 -9.19 -27.67
N ASP A 34 1.67 -10.40 -28.23
CA ASP A 34 0.54 -11.35 -28.26
C ASP A 34 0.13 -11.79 -26.85
N TYR A 35 1.10 -12.09 -26.00
CA TYR A 35 0.81 -12.42 -24.61
C TYR A 35 0.08 -11.29 -23.89
N LEU A 36 0.52 -10.04 -24.05
CA LEU A 36 -0.13 -8.88 -23.43
C LEU A 36 -1.54 -8.64 -23.99
N ALA A 37 -1.76 -8.91 -25.26
CA ALA A 37 -3.08 -8.82 -25.90
C ALA A 37 -4.02 -9.90 -25.37
N ILE A 38 -3.58 -11.16 -25.37
CA ILE A 38 -4.35 -12.31 -24.88
C ILE A 38 -4.73 -12.13 -23.40
N ARG A 39 -3.77 -11.71 -22.56
CA ARG A 39 -4.04 -11.45 -21.14
C ARG A 39 -5.09 -10.34 -20.93
N SER A 40 -5.05 -9.30 -21.79
CA SER A 40 -6.04 -8.22 -21.72
C SER A 40 -7.42 -8.69 -22.15
N TYR A 41 -7.51 -9.47 -23.22
CA TYR A 41 -8.77 -9.95 -23.78
C TYR A 41 -9.40 -11.07 -22.95
N ARG A 42 -8.65 -12.15 -22.68
CA ARG A 42 -9.16 -13.35 -22.01
C ARG A 42 -9.33 -13.19 -20.51
N ASP A 43 -8.33 -12.56 -19.84
CA ASP A 43 -8.30 -12.50 -18.38
C ASP A 43 -8.81 -11.14 -17.84
N HIS A 44 -9.26 -10.26 -18.72
CA HIS A 44 -9.80 -8.93 -18.39
C HIS A 44 -8.92 -8.15 -17.40
N ILE A 45 -7.59 -8.26 -17.54
CA ILE A 45 -6.66 -7.57 -16.65
C ILE A 45 -6.74 -6.05 -16.81
N SER A 46 -6.57 -5.31 -15.70
CA SER A 46 -6.54 -3.86 -15.79
C SER A 46 -5.35 -3.35 -16.62
N HIS A 47 -5.52 -2.20 -17.28
CA HIS A 47 -4.46 -1.57 -18.08
C HIS A 47 -3.16 -1.37 -17.28
N ASN A 48 -3.27 -0.95 -16.00
CA ASN A 48 -2.10 -0.76 -15.13
C ASN A 48 -1.42 -2.09 -14.77
N TYR A 49 -2.16 -3.18 -14.67
CA TYR A 49 -1.56 -4.50 -14.48
C TYR A 49 -0.88 -4.99 -15.75
N LYS A 50 -1.48 -4.74 -16.94
CA LYS A 50 -0.83 -4.97 -18.25
C LYS A 50 0.50 -4.23 -18.34
N SER A 51 0.53 -2.94 -17.97
CA SER A 51 1.76 -2.14 -17.90
C SER A 51 2.79 -2.70 -16.90
N THR A 52 2.34 -3.30 -15.80
CA THR A 52 3.24 -3.96 -14.84
C THR A 52 3.86 -5.22 -15.44
N ILE A 53 3.08 -6.06 -16.12
CA ILE A 53 3.57 -7.26 -16.83
C ILE A 53 4.60 -6.84 -17.88
N TYR A 54 4.25 -5.88 -18.75
CA TYR A 54 5.14 -5.32 -19.76
C TYR A 54 6.49 -4.92 -19.15
N ARG A 55 6.47 -4.08 -18.11
CA ARG A 55 7.69 -3.58 -17.47
C ARG A 55 8.55 -4.70 -16.87
N TYR A 56 7.94 -5.77 -16.34
CA TYR A 56 8.70 -6.89 -15.78
C TYR A 56 9.35 -7.73 -16.87
N LEU A 57 8.65 -7.99 -17.97
CA LEU A 57 9.21 -8.68 -19.13
C LEU A 57 10.34 -7.86 -19.75
N CYS A 58 10.13 -6.55 -19.97
CA CYS A 58 11.18 -5.67 -20.48
C CYS A 58 12.42 -5.67 -19.57
N THR A 59 12.24 -5.63 -18.26
CA THR A 59 13.37 -5.68 -17.32
C THR A 59 14.12 -7.01 -17.43
N PHE A 60 13.42 -8.12 -17.55
CA PHE A 60 14.04 -9.45 -17.70
C PHE A 60 14.83 -9.56 -19.04
N PHE A 61 14.22 -9.23 -20.17
CA PHE A 61 14.89 -9.37 -21.45
C PHE A 61 16.01 -8.35 -21.66
N SER A 62 15.87 -7.11 -21.17
CA SER A 62 16.98 -6.15 -21.16
C SER A 62 18.15 -6.62 -20.29
N TRP A 63 17.88 -7.28 -19.15
CA TRP A 63 18.92 -7.90 -18.34
C TRP A 63 19.57 -9.07 -19.08
N ALA A 64 18.79 -9.96 -19.72
CA ALA A 64 19.30 -11.10 -20.46
C ALA A 64 20.21 -10.66 -21.63
N PHE A 65 19.81 -9.61 -22.35
CA PHE A 65 20.63 -8.98 -23.39
C PHE A 65 21.95 -8.41 -22.82
N LYS A 66 21.87 -7.58 -21.78
CA LYS A 66 23.06 -7.01 -21.13
C LYS A 66 24.04 -8.07 -20.62
N LYS A 67 23.54 -9.23 -20.20
CA LYS A 67 24.34 -10.38 -19.74
C LYS A 67 24.75 -11.33 -20.88
N ARG A 68 24.44 -10.97 -22.13
CA ARG A 68 24.74 -11.77 -23.34
C ARG A 68 24.12 -13.17 -23.34
N HIS A 69 22.98 -13.33 -22.67
CA HIS A 69 22.19 -14.57 -22.73
C HIS A 69 21.34 -14.66 -23.99
N ILE A 70 21.02 -13.52 -24.59
CA ILE A 70 20.36 -13.38 -25.90
C ILE A 70 21.16 -12.40 -26.77
N GLN A 71 21.05 -12.55 -28.09
CA GLN A 71 21.84 -11.77 -29.05
C GLN A 71 21.27 -10.36 -29.26
N ASP A 72 19.94 -10.24 -29.30
CA ASP A 72 19.23 -9.01 -29.59
C ASP A 72 18.39 -8.55 -28.40
N ASN A 73 18.22 -7.23 -28.23
CA ASN A 73 17.32 -6.66 -27.25
C ASN A 73 15.88 -6.64 -27.80
N ILE A 74 15.18 -7.74 -27.66
CA ILE A 74 13.81 -7.92 -28.21
C ILE A 74 12.80 -6.88 -27.68
N VAL A 75 13.12 -6.18 -26.58
CA VAL A 75 12.24 -5.16 -25.99
C VAL A 75 12.10 -3.94 -26.90
N ASP A 76 13.09 -3.66 -27.74
CA ASP A 76 13.06 -2.49 -28.62
C ASP A 76 11.98 -2.61 -29.71
N GLY A 77 11.51 -3.83 -30.00
CA GLY A 77 10.40 -4.12 -30.91
C GLY A 77 9.02 -4.21 -30.22
N VAL A 78 8.91 -3.91 -28.91
CA VAL A 78 7.63 -4.01 -28.18
C VAL A 78 7.09 -2.62 -27.87
N ASP A 79 5.84 -2.36 -28.27
CA ASP A 79 5.18 -1.09 -27.99
C ASP A 79 5.05 -0.81 -26.49
N LYS A 80 5.40 0.41 -26.11
CA LYS A 80 5.40 0.84 -24.71
C LYS A 80 3.98 0.92 -24.14
N VAL A 81 3.70 0.09 -23.14
CA VAL A 81 2.45 0.16 -22.36
C VAL A 81 2.60 1.18 -21.22
N LYS A 82 2.10 2.40 -21.44
CA LYS A 82 2.12 3.48 -20.43
C LYS A 82 1.16 3.17 -19.28
N GLN A 83 1.51 3.56 -18.05
CA GLN A 83 0.56 3.53 -16.93
C GLN A 83 -0.44 4.66 -17.04
N ILE A 84 -1.71 4.36 -16.76
CA ILE A 84 -2.75 5.37 -16.60
C ILE A 84 -2.71 5.85 -15.15
N LYS A 85 -2.42 7.13 -14.96
CA LYS A 85 -2.53 7.77 -13.64
C LYS A 85 -4.03 7.90 -13.31
N ARG A 86 -4.45 7.27 -12.22
CA ARG A 86 -5.81 7.42 -11.70
C ARG A 86 -5.76 8.39 -10.53
N LYS A 87 -6.76 9.29 -10.46
CA LYS A 87 -7.00 10.12 -9.27
C LYS A 87 -7.11 9.17 -8.07
N LYS A 88 -6.32 9.41 -7.03
CA LYS A 88 -6.38 8.62 -5.81
C LYS A 88 -7.36 9.29 -4.87
N GLU A 89 -8.49 8.66 -4.66
CA GLU A 89 -9.54 9.15 -3.80
C GLU A 89 -9.14 9.09 -2.31
N ARG A 90 -9.70 10.00 -1.53
CA ARG A 90 -9.63 10.06 -0.06
C ARG A 90 -11.03 9.98 0.53
N LEU A 91 -11.13 9.74 1.82
CA LEU A 91 -12.39 9.90 2.54
C LEU A 91 -12.67 11.40 2.73
N SER A 92 -13.92 11.80 2.62
CA SER A 92 -14.38 13.12 3.05
C SER A 92 -14.40 13.20 4.58
N ASP A 93 -14.53 14.40 5.11
CA ASP A 93 -14.61 14.59 6.57
C ASP A 93 -15.91 14.00 7.11
N GLU A 94 -17.01 14.07 6.36
CA GLU A 94 -18.31 13.42 6.68
C GLU A 94 -18.17 11.89 6.69
N GLU A 95 -17.59 11.29 5.65
CA GLU A 95 -17.35 9.84 5.60
C GLU A 95 -16.47 9.35 6.77
N VAL A 96 -15.52 10.16 7.22
CA VAL A 96 -14.70 9.84 8.40
C VAL A 96 -15.55 9.77 9.66
N GLU A 97 -16.48 10.73 9.87
CA GLU A 97 -17.40 10.72 11.02
C GLU A 97 -18.41 9.56 10.93
N ASP A 98 -19.01 9.35 9.76
CA ASP A 98 -19.94 8.22 9.54
C ASP A 98 -19.29 6.87 9.87
N ILE A 99 -18.03 6.66 9.43
CA ILE A 99 -17.28 5.46 9.78
C ILE A 99 -17.05 5.39 11.29
N ARG A 100 -16.67 6.50 11.92
CA ARG A 100 -16.39 6.58 13.36
C ARG A 100 -17.58 6.16 14.20
N ASP A 101 -18.78 6.61 13.83
CA ASP A 101 -20.03 6.28 14.52
C ASP A 101 -20.40 4.80 14.41
N MET A 102 -19.99 4.14 13.32
CA MET A 102 -20.25 2.72 13.07
C MET A 102 -19.17 1.76 13.60
N LEU A 103 -18.19 2.25 14.36
CA LEU A 103 -17.14 1.40 14.95
C LEU A 103 -17.68 0.60 16.14
N GLN A 104 -17.62 -0.72 16.05
CA GLN A 104 -18.28 -1.64 16.99
C GLN A 104 -17.37 -2.07 18.15
N THR A 105 -16.08 -2.25 17.90
CA THR A 105 -15.17 -2.85 18.87
C THR A 105 -14.03 -1.90 19.29
N PRO A 106 -13.45 -2.08 20.50
CA PRO A 106 -12.25 -1.32 20.90
C PRO A 106 -11.09 -1.47 19.89
N LYS A 107 -10.95 -2.65 19.28
CA LYS A 107 -9.94 -2.90 18.24
C LYS A 107 -10.17 -2.05 16.99
N GLU A 108 -11.41 -1.98 16.51
CA GLU A 108 -11.76 -1.15 15.35
C GLU A 108 -11.50 0.32 15.63
N LYS A 109 -11.91 0.82 16.81
CA LYS A 109 -11.66 2.20 17.23
C LYS A 109 -10.17 2.51 17.28
N ALA A 110 -9.37 1.62 17.87
CA ALA A 110 -7.92 1.78 17.95
C ALA A 110 -7.27 1.77 16.56
N LEU A 111 -7.64 0.83 15.68
CA LEU A 111 -7.10 0.74 14.33
C LEU A 111 -7.47 1.96 13.48
N PHE A 112 -8.73 2.36 13.51
CA PHE A 112 -9.25 3.50 12.77
C PHE A 112 -8.53 4.80 13.15
N GLU A 113 -8.50 5.13 14.44
CA GLU A 113 -7.86 6.35 14.91
C GLU A 113 -6.34 6.33 14.72
N LEU A 114 -5.68 5.17 14.83
CA LEU A 114 -4.27 5.03 14.52
C LEU A 114 -3.99 5.34 13.03
N MET A 115 -4.80 4.81 12.11
CA MET A 115 -4.64 5.06 10.68
C MET A 115 -4.78 6.54 10.34
N LEU A 116 -5.80 7.21 10.89
CA LEU A 116 -6.07 8.63 10.64
C LEU A 116 -5.10 9.57 11.37
N SER A 117 -4.49 9.11 12.47
CA SER A 117 -3.52 9.90 13.23
C SER A 117 -2.11 9.86 12.65
N THR A 118 -1.72 8.76 12.00
CA THR A 118 -0.32 8.49 11.64
C THR A 118 -0.06 8.25 10.15
N GLY A 119 -1.09 7.94 9.40
CA GLY A 119 -0.98 7.60 7.99
C GLY A 119 -0.05 6.40 7.71
N MET A 120 0.07 5.45 8.62
CA MET A 120 0.94 4.27 8.49
C MET A 120 0.55 3.38 7.30
N ARG A 121 1.54 2.65 6.77
CA ARG A 121 1.30 1.57 5.80
C ARG A 121 0.80 0.32 6.52
N VAL A 122 0.02 -0.52 5.82
CA VAL A 122 -0.53 -1.76 6.40
C VAL A 122 0.56 -2.67 7.00
N GLY A 123 1.71 -2.79 6.36
CA GLY A 123 2.83 -3.58 6.89
C GLY A 123 3.44 -2.99 8.15
N GLU A 124 3.49 -1.66 8.26
CA GLU A 124 3.95 -0.96 9.45
C GLU A 124 2.98 -1.19 10.62
N ILE A 125 1.66 -1.07 10.39
CA ILE A 125 0.62 -1.38 11.39
C ILE A 125 0.71 -2.82 11.86
N SER A 126 0.84 -3.76 10.91
CA SER A 126 0.94 -5.19 11.22
C SER A 126 2.16 -5.54 12.07
N SER A 127 3.27 -4.82 11.94
CA SER A 127 4.51 -5.09 12.67
C SER A 127 4.55 -4.52 14.08
N LEU A 128 3.66 -3.59 14.44
CA LEU A 128 3.67 -2.94 15.75
C LEU A 128 3.48 -3.91 16.92
N ASN A 129 4.21 -3.65 17.99
CA ASN A 129 4.00 -4.19 19.33
C ASN A 129 3.37 -3.12 20.25
N VAL A 130 2.89 -3.54 21.39
CA VAL A 130 2.37 -2.61 22.42
C VAL A 130 3.46 -1.63 22.87
N ALA A 131 4.70 -2.09 23.03
CA ALA A 131 5.85 -1.25 23.42
C ALA A 131 6.19 -0.13 22.44
N ASP A 132 5.77 -0.26 21.16
CA ASP A 132 6.01 0.79 20.16
C ASP A 132 5.11 2.02 20.38
N VAL A 133 4.08 1.92 21.24
CA VAL A 133 3.08 2.96 21.50
C VAL A 133 3.35 3.64 22.84
N ASP A 134 3.77 4.90 22.76
CA ASP A 134 3.96 5.76 23.93
C ASP A 134 2.72 6.66 24.12
N LEU A 135 1.78 6.19 24.92
CA LEU A 135 0.53 6.91 25.19
C LEU A 135 0.75 8.20 25.98
N THR A 136 1.79 8.26 26.82
CA THR A 136 2.13 9.43 27.64
C THR A 136 2.58 10.59 26.78
N HIS A 137 3.51 10.34 25.86
CA HIS A 137 4.03 11.35 24.94
C HIS A 137 3.26 11.42 23.61
N LYS A 138 2.14 10.68 23.50
CA LYS A 138 1.24 10.68 22.32
C LYS A 138 1.97 10.39 21.01
N ARG A 139 2.80 9.37 21.00
CA ARG A 139 3.61 9.01 19.84
C ARG A 139 3.68 7.49 19.64
N VAL A 140 4.01 7.09 18.42
CA VAL A 140 4.27 5.69 18.05
C VAL A 140 5.57 5.62 17.27
N THR A 141 6.43 4.66 17.59
CA THR A 141 7.66 4.36 16.88
C THR A 141 7.35 3.43 15.72
N ILE A 142 7.68 3.83 14.51
CA ILE A 142 7.32 3.14 13.27
C ILE A 142 8.60 2.71 12.55
N PHE A 143 8.75 1.41 12.32
CA PHE A 143 9.82 0.87 11.49
C PHE A 143 9.39 0.75 10.03
N GLY A 144 10.06 1.45 9.15
CA GLY A 144 9.81 1.43 7.71
C GLY A 144 10.52 0.28 7.02
N GLN A 145 9.88 -0.89 6.86
CA GLN A 145 10.46 -2.09 6.24
C GLN A 145 11.07 -1.89 4.84
N LYS A 146 10.64 -0.86 4.09
CA LYS A 146 11.18 -0.55 2.75
C LYS A 146 12.37 0.41 2.78
N THR A 147 12.47 1.23 3.80
CA THR A 147 13.50 2.27 3.95
C THR A 147 14.55 1.90 4.97
N ASP A 148 14.30 0.83 5.75
CA ASP A 148 15.15 0.37 6.86
C ASP A 148 15.44 1.49 7.87
N THR A 149 14.43 2.32 8.15
CA THR A 149 14.54 3.49 9.01
C THR A 149 13.39 3.58 10.00
N TYR A 150 13.66 4.16 11.17
CA TYR A 150 12.63 4.49 12.15
C TYR A 150 12.09 5.91 11.91
N ARG A 151 10.80 6.10 12.15
CA ARG A 151 10.17 7.41 12.27
C ARG A 151 9.16 7.44 13.41
N THR A 152 8.85 8.63 13.87
CA THR A 152 7.83 8.85 14.89
C THR A 152 6.51 9.27 14.23
N GLY A 153 5.42 8.59 14.57
CA GLY A 153 4.06 9.03 14.27
C GLY A 153 3.46 9.71 15.50
N MET A 154 2.71 10.81 15.29
CA MET A 154 2.03 11.53 16.36
C MET A 154 0.61 10.98 16.51
N LEU A 155 0.17 10.81 17.76
CA LEU A 155 -1.16 10.33 18.09
C LEU A 155 -2.07 11.48 18.48
N THR A 156 -3.26 11.55 17.87
CA THR A 156 -4.32 12.45 18.32
C THR A 156 -4.85 12.02 19.69
N PRO A 157 -5.50 12.93 20.46
CA PRO A 157 -6.14 12.55 21.71
C PRO A 157 -7.14 11.41 21.57
N MET A 158 -7.86 11.34 20.43
CA MET A 158 -8.80 10.26 20.12
C MET A 158 -8.07 8.94 19.92
N ALA A 159 -6.96 8.92 19.18
CA ALA A 159 -6.12 7.75 19.00
C ALA A 159 -5.54 7.24 20.33
N VAL A 160 -5.07 8.14 21.18
CA VAL A 160 -4.58 7.79 22.53
C VAL A 160 -5.67 7.13 23.37
N LYS A 161 -6.88 7.72 23.41
CA LYS A 161 -8.03 7.16 24.14
C LYS A 161 -8.41 5.78 23.62
N ALA A 162 -8.51 5.64 22.30
CA ALA A 162 -8.89 4.38 21.65
C ALA A 162 -7.83 3.28 21.87
N LEU A 163 -6.56 3.62 21.70
CA LEU A 163 -5.44 2.70 21.93
C LEU A 163 -5.34 2.28 23.39
N LYS A 164 -5.46 3.21 24.34
CA LYS A 164 -5.47 2.90 25.78
C LYS A 164 -6.57 1.89 26.12
N ASN A 165 -7.78 2.11 25.64
CA ASN A 165 -8.91 1.21 25.87
C ASN A 165 -8.72 -0.17 25.22
N TYR A 166 -8.06 -0.23 24.06
CA TYR A 166 -7.81 -1.50 23.38
C TYR A 166 -6.62 -2.26 23.96
N ILE A 167 -5.56 -1.58 24.32
CA ILE A 167 -4.34 -2.20 24.87
C ILE A 167 -4.61 -2.77 26.25
N GLY A 168 -5.27 -2.02 27.14
CA GLY A 168 -5.46 -2.42 28.55
C GLY A 168 -4.10 -2.69 29.22
N ASP A 169 -4.03 -3.80 29.96
CA ASP A 169 -2.83 -4.22 30.72
C ASP A 169 -1.94 -5.21 29.94
N ARG A 170 -2.07 -5.29 28.62
CA ARG A 170 -1.25 -6.20 27.81
C ARG A 170 0.24 -5.85 27.88
N PRO A 171 1.13 -6.86 27.94
CA PRO A 171 2.57 -6.64 28.00
C PRO A 171 3.10 -5.98 26.72
N GLY A 172 4.17 -5.20 26.86
CA GLY A 172 4.80 -4.48 25.75
C GLY A 172 5.28 -5.36 24.60
N THR A 173 5.61 -6.62 24.90
CA THR A 173 6.08 -7.61 23.91
C THR A 173 4.97 -8.12 22.99
N ASP A 174 3.72 -7.95 23.36
CA ASP A 174 2.60 -8.41 22.56
C ASP A 174 2.47 -7.64 21.24
N PRO A 175 2.03 -8.30 20.17
CA PRO A 175 1.62 -7.59 18.97
C PRO A 175 0.51 -6.60 19.29
N LEU A 176 0.58 -5.37 18.73
CA LEU A 176 -0.44 -4.37 19.01
C LEU A 176 -1.83 -4.86 18.58
N PHE A 177 -1.99 -5.36 17.35
CA PHE A 177 -3.26 -5.89 16.83
C PHE A 177 -3.25 -7.41 16.76
N LEU A 178 -4.24 -8.03 17.40
CA LEU A 178 -4.42 -9.48 17.51
C LEU A 178 -5.66 -9.94 16.76
N CYS A 179 -5.59 -11.14 16.16
CA CYS A 179 -6.76 -11.84 15.63
C CYS A 179 -7.71 -12.24 16.76
N ASP A 180 -9.03 -12.28 16.47
CA ASP A 180 -10.06 -12.64 17.47
C ASP A 180 -10.06 -14.14 17.82
N ARG A 181 -9.65 -14.98 16.88
CA ARG A 181 -9.58 -16.45 17.06
C ARG A 181 -8.33 -16.84 17.83
N ALA A 182 -8.48 -17.73 18.79
CA ALA A 182 -7.37 -18.35 19.49
C ALA A 182 -6.49 -19.21 18.53
N PRO A 183 -5.18 -19.27 18.75
CA PRO A 183 -4.40 -18.47 19.68
C PRO A 183 -4.24 -17.05 19.14
N HIS A 184 -4.63 -16.05 19.86
CA HIS A 184 -4.68 -14.63 19.45
C HIS A 184 -3.37 -14.13 18.83
N ARG A 185 -3.15 -14.49 17.58
CA ARG A 185 -1.92 -14.18 16.81
C ARG A 185 -1.95 -12.76 16.28
N ARG A 186 -0.78 -12.23 15.97
CA ARG A 186 -0.61 -10.95 15.25
C ARG A 186 -1.50 -10.89 14.00
N MET A 187 -2.24 -9.80 13.84
CA MET A 187 -3.00 -9.57 12.62
C MET A 187 -2.06 -9.34 11.43
N LYS A 188 -2.27 -10.13 10.37
CA LYS A 188 -1.54 -9.97 9.09
C LYS A 188 -2.16 -8.85 8.25
N ASN A 189 -1.40 -8.36 7.27
CA ASN A 189 -1.81 -7.28 6.36
C ASN A 189 -3.21 -7.48 5.78
N ALA A 190 -3.54 -8.70 5.33
CA ALA A 190 -4.85 -8.97 4.75
C ALA A 190 -6.02 -8.80 5.74
N ALA A 191 -5.82 -9.17 7.01
CA ALA A 191 -6.84 -9.00 8.05
C ALA A 191 -7.06 -7.52 8.38
N ILE A 192 -5.98 -6.74 8.50
CA ILE A 192 -6.04 -5.28 8.71
C ILE A 192 -6.74 -4.60 7.54
N GLU A 193 -6.38 -4.96 6.30
CA GLU A 193 -7.02 -4.42 5.09
C GLU A 193 -8.51 -4.75 5.01
N ASN A 194 -8.90 -5.97 5.39
CA ASN A 194 -10.31 -6.37 5.41
C ASN A 194 -11.09 -5.65 6.50
N MET A 195 -10.50 -5.45 7.68
CA MET A 195 -11.11 -4.67 8.76
C MET A 195 -11.30 -3.21 8.33
N ALA A 196 -10.28 -2.58 7.74
CA ALA A 196 -10.36 -1.20 7.24
C ALA A 196 -11.51 -1.03 6.22
N LYS A 197 -11.63 -1.95 5.26
CA LYS A 197 -12.74 -1.95 4.28
C LYS A 197 -14.10 -2.19 4.93
N GLY A 198 -14.17 -3.12 5.87
CA GLY A 198 -15.42 -3.45 6.58
C GLY A 198 -15.95 -2.28 7.39
N MET A 199 -15.07 -1.55 8.10
CA MET A 199 -15.45 -0.32 8.82
C MET A 199 -16.03 0.73 7.87
N ALA A 200 -15.35 1.00 6.75
CA ALA A 200 -15.82 1.98 5.77
C ALA A 200 -17.15 1.59 5.13
N LEU A 201 -17.31 0.31 4.79
CA LEU A 201 -18.57 -0.18 4.22
C LEU A 201 -19.75 -0.01 5.19
N ARG A 202 -19.57 -0.28 6.48
CA ARG A 202 -20.59 -0.04 7.51
C ARG A 202 -20.89 1.44 7.70
N GLY A 203 -19.89 2.33 7.55
CA GLY A 203 -20.07 3.79 7.51
C GLY A 203 -20.63 4.31 6.17
N GLY A 204 -21.21 3.43 5.31
CA GLY A 204 -21.85 3.87 4.06
C GLY A 204 -20.91 4.17 2.89
N VAL A 205 -19.60 4.02 3.04
CA VAL A 205 -18.63 4.34 1.99
C VAL A 205 -18.59 3.24 0.94
N THR A 206 -19.31 3.44 -0.15
CA THR A 206 -19.42 2.47 -1.27
C THR A 206 -18.72 2.94 -2.55
N ARG A 207 -18.52 4.28 -2.73
CA ARG A 207 -17.92 4.86 -3.94
C ARG A 207 -16.45 4.46 -4.15
N ILE A 208 -15.74 4.12 -3.08
CA ILE A 208 -14.33 3.71 -3.11
C ILE A 208 -14.09 2.48 -2.26
N LYS A 209 -13.06 1.72 -2.63
CA LYS A 209 -12.56 0.63 -1.80
C LYS A 209 -11.60 1.17 -0.74
N ALA A 210 -12.11 1.49 0.45
CA ALA A 210 -11.35 2.13 1.52
C ALA A 210 -10.30 1.19 2.14
N THR A 211 -9.18 1.02 1.44
CA THR A 211 -7.99 0.30 1.91
C THR A 211 -7.21 1.16 2.92
N VAL A 212 -6.29 0.59 3.68
CA VAL A 212 -5.36 1.34 4.55
C VAL A 212 -4.66 2.49 3.80
N HIS A 213 -4.43 2.32 2.49
CA HIS A 213 -3.85 3.38 1.67
C HIS A 213 -4.79 4.60 1.48
N VAL A 214 -6.10 4.39 1.46
CA VAL A 214 -7.11 5.47 1.40
C VAL A 214 -7.07 6.27 2.71
N TYR A 215 -7.07 5.63 3.87
CA TYR A 215 -6.91 6.29 5.17
C TYR A 215 -5.60 7.09 5.26
N ARG A 216 -4.51 6.51 4.73
CA ARG A 216 -3.22 7.22 4.66
C ARG A 216 -3.31 8.46 3.77
N LYS A 217 -4.04 8.40 2.63
CA LYS A 217 -4.27 9.58 1.79
C LYS A 217 -5.12 10.62 2.53
N THR A 218 -6.16 10.18 3.22
CA THR A 218 -7.00 11.07 4.05
C THR A 218 -6.16 11.79 5.11
N PHE A 219 -5.30 11.07 5.85
CA PHE A 219 -4.35 11.68 6.80
C PHE A 219 -3.47 12.73 6.13
N ALA A 220 -2.86 12.41 4.99
CA ALA A 220 -1.96 13.31 4.28
C ALA A 220 -2.67 14.60 3.83
N SER A 221 -3.87 14.46 3.25
CA SER A 221 -4.70 15.56 2.78
C SER A 221 -5.15 16.47 3.95
N VAL A 222 -5.67 15.88 5.04
CA VAL A 222 -6.07 16.63 6.24
C VAL A 222 -4.89 17.38 6.85
N LEU A 223 -3.74 16.74 6.95
CA LEU A 223 -2.53 17.37 7.49
C LEU A 223 -2.06 18.53 6.60
N TYR A 224 -2.04 18.33 5.28
CA TYR A 224 -1.66 19.37 4.33
C TYR A 224 -2.63 20.57 4.38
N ARG A 225 -3.94 20.34 4.36
CA ARG A 225 -4.95 21.43 4.50
C ARG A 225 -4.76 22.24 5.79
N LYS A 226 -4.32 21.61 6.88
CA LYS A 226 -4.09 22.28 8.17
C LYS A 226 -2.76 23.04 8.25
N THR A 227 -1.73 22.60 7.54
CA THR A 227 -0.36 23.11 7.72
C THR A 227 0.21 23.83 6.50
N GLY A 228 -0.28 23.53 5.30
CA GLY A 228 0.32 23.97 4.03
C GLY A 228 1.73 23.40 3.77
N ASP A 229 2.25 22.54 4.66
CA ASP A 229 3.64 22.09 4.64
C ASP A 229 3.79 20.68 4.06
N VAL A 230 4.16 20.62 2.78
CA VAL A 230 4.43 19.37 2.05
C VAL A 230 5.61 18.59 2.64
N LEU A 231 6.63 19.30 3.15
CA LEU A 231 7.82 18.64 3.71
C LEU A 231 7.47 17.94 5.02
N LEU A 232 6.65 18.58 5.86
CA LEU A 232 6.14 17.97 7.09
C LEU A 232 5.32 16.71 6.78
N VAL A 233 4.37 16.80 5.82
CA VAL A 233 3.57 15.65 5.38
C VAL A 233 4.47 14.53 4.88
N SER A 234 5.44 14.85 4.02
CA SER A 234 6.39 13.88 3.47
C SER A 234 7.20 13.17 4.56
N LYS A 235 7.71 13.94 5.53
CA LYS A 235 8.48 13.43 6.68
C LYS A 235 7.64 12.49 7.54
N LEU A 236 6.42 12.87 7.90
CA LEU A 236 5.52 12.06 8.71
C LEU A 236 5.07 10.79 7.98
N LEU A 237 4.87 10.85 6.68
CA LEU A 237 4.60 9.67 5.85
C LEU A 237 5.82 8.77 5.65
N GLY A 238 7.03 9.24 5.88
CA GLY A 238 8.26 8.49 5.61
C GLY A 238 8.48 8.26 4.12
N HIS A 239 8.34 9.30 3.30
CA HIS A 239 8.71 9.29 1.90
C HIS A 239 10.16 9.70 1.72
N ALA A 240 10.90 8.94 0.90
CA ALA A 240 12.30 9.25 0.61
C ALA A 240 12.48 10.56 -0.22
N LYS A 241 11.41 10.97 -0.95
CA LYS A 241 11.40 12.18 -1.78
C LYS A 241 10.08 12.93 -1.60
N PRO A 242 10.10 14.25 -1.37
CA PRO A 242 8.87 15.08 -1.24
C PRO A 242 7.97 15.03 -2.47
N ASP A 243 8.54 14.94 -3.68
CA ASP A 243 7.80 14.85 -4.95
C ASP A 243 6.78 13.69 -4.95
N MET A 244 7.10 12.60 -4.24
CA MET A 244 6.16 11.48 -4.06
C MET A 244 4.91 11.90 -3.28
N THR A 245 5.05 12.81 -2.32
CA THR A 245 3.93 13.32 -1.52
C THR A 245 3.02 14.19 -2.37
N VAL A 246 3.57 15.15 -3.09
CA VAL A 246 2.82 16.00 -4.01
C VAL A 246 2.10 15.16 -5.05
N GLN A 247 2.85 14.33 -5.78
CA GLN A 247 2.31 13.56 -6.90
C GLN A 247 1.23 12.54 -6.53
N TYR A 248 1.30 11.97 -5.32
CA TYR A 248 0.42 10.86 -4.94
C TYR A 248 -0.69 11.22 -3.96
N TYR A 249 -0.58 12.36 -3.26
CA TYR A 249 -1.48 12.66 -2.15
C TYR A 249 -2.10 14.06 -2.22
N LEU A 250 -1.43 15.03 -2.86
CA LEU A 250 -1.79 16.44 -2.72
C LEU A 250 -2.17 17.16 -4.04
N ILE A 251 -1.98 16.54 -5.21
CA ILE A 251 -2.31 17.19 -6.49
C ILE A 251 -3.76 17.67 -6.51
N ASP A 252 -4.67 16.87 -5.97
CA ASP A 252 -6.10 17.19 -5.96
C ASP A 252 -6.48 18.28 -4.94
N ASP A 253 -5.67 18.47 -3.88
CA ASP A 253 -5.89 19.44 -2.82
C ASP A 253 -5.21 20.80 -3.12
N ILE A 254 -4.39 20.90 -4.17
CA ILE A 254 -3.73 22.12 -4.63
C ILE A 254 -4.58 22.82 -5.71
N GLU A 255 -5.45 22.09 -6.39
CA GLU A 255 -6.33 22.58 -7.47
C GLU A 255 -7.72 23.01 -6.95
N GLU A 256 -8.05 22.81 -5.67
CA GLU A 256 -9.21 23.36 -4.95
C GLU A 256 -8.81 24.64 -4.20
#